data_d52a643fb9d18352baeeaff240357794
#
_entry.id   d52a643fb9d18352baeeaff240357794
#
_cell.length_a   1.000
_cell.length_b   1.000
_cell.length_c   1.000
_cell.angle_alpha   90.00
_cell.angle_beta   90.00
_cell.angle_gamma   90.00
#
_symmetry.space_group_name_H-M   'P 1'
#
loop_
_entity.id
_entity.type
_entity.pdbx_description
1 polymer ?
#
loop_
_entity_poly.entity_id
_entity_poly.type
_entity_poly.pdbx_seq_one_letter_code
_entity_poly.pdbx_strand_id
1 'polypeptide(L)' 'MNDPVNSPKHYTNSPSGVELVDVIAHLNYCRSNAIKYIFRAGCKDPAKEMQDLKKAQWCINKEIYMLEQGRILRQP' A
#
# COMPACT_ATOMS: atom_id res chain seq x y z
N MET A 1 -0.05 -7.00 20.15
CA MET A 1 -1.28 -6.37 20.60
C MET A 1 -1.94 -5.61 19.47
N ASN A 2 -3.23 -5.78 19.29
CA ASN A 2 -3.98 -5.03 18.29
C ASN A 2 -4.35 -3.66 18.79
N ASP A 3 -3.88 -2.63 18.11
CA ASP A 3 -4.24 -1.26 18.38
C ASP A 3 -4.90 -0.70 17.12
N PRO A 4 -6.23 -0.46 17.13
CA PRO A 4 -6.92 -0.03 15.91
C PRO A 4 -6.40 1.28 15.33
N VAL A 5 -5.78 2.12 16.14
CA VAL A 5 -5.26 3.39 15.69
C VAL A 5 -3.83 3.25 15.18
N ASN A 6 -2.95 2.66 15.99
CA ASN A 6 -1.53 2.61 15.68
C ASN A 6 -1.13 1.39 14.85
N SER A 7 -1.84 0.27 15.04
CA SER A 7 -1.54 -0.98 14.34
C SER A 7 -2.83 -1.63 13.89
N PRO A 8 -3.47 -1.10 12.83
CA PRO A 8 -4.71 -1.68 12.32
C PRO A 8 -4.52 -3.15 11.97
N LYS A 9 -5.48 -3.97 12.36
CA LYS A 9 -5.40 -5.42 12.23
C LYS A 9 -5.03 -5.89 10.83
N HIS A 10 -5.62 -5.29 9.80
CA HIS A 10 -5.37 -5.73 8.42
C HIS A 10 -3.98 -5.34 7.90
N TYR A 11 -3.24 -4.54 8.67
CA TYR A 11 -1.85 -4.20 8.32
C TYR A 11 -0.83 -4.99 9.15
N THR A 12 -1.28 -5.65 10.22
CA THR A 12 -0.38 -6.44 11.07
C THR A 12 -0.50 -7.93 10.84
N ASN A 13 -1.39 -8.34 9.94
CA ASN A 13 -1.67 -9.75 9.69
C ASN A 13 -0.62 -10.33 8.73
N SER A 14 0.62 -10.45 9.21
CA SER A 14 1.73 -10.97 8.44
C SER A 14 2.35 -12.16 9.15
N PRO A 15 2.64 -13.26 8.43
CA PRO A 15 3.31 -14.41 9.04
C PRO A 15 4.67 -14.08 9.66
N SER A 16 5.35 -13.07 9.16
CA SER A 16 6.66 -12.66 9.67
C SER A 16 6.56 -11.84 10.95
N GLY A 17 5.36 -11.34 11.30
CA GLY A 17 5.17 -10.45 12.43
C GLY A 17 5.59 -9.01 12.18
N VAL A 18 6.04 -8.69 10.97
CA VAL A 18 6.41 -7.32 10.61
C VAL A 18 5.16 -6.54 10.24
N GLU A 19 5.01 -5.34 10.80
CA GLU A 19 3.89 -4.48 10.44
C GLU A 19 4.14 -3.85 9.09
N LEU A 20 3.09 -3.79 8.27
CA LEU A 20 3.20 -3.21 6.93
C LEU A 20 3.69 -1.77 6.99
N VAL A 21 3.21 -0.99 7.95
CA VAL A 21 3.59 0.42 8.06
C VAL A 21 5.10 0.59 8.24
N ASP A 22 5.76 -0.34 8.92
CA ASP A 22 7.21 -0.27 9.11
C ASP A 22 7.96 -0.44 7.80
N VAL A 23 7.37 -1.18 6.86
CA VAL A 23 7.98 -1.43 5.56
C VAL A 23 7.78 -0.26 4.61
N ILE A 24 6.58 0.34 4.63
CA ILE A 24 6.19 1.33 3.61
C ILE A 24 6.27 2.78 4.09
N ALA A 25 6.56 3.01 5.38
CA ALA A 25 6.51 4.36 5.95
C ALA A 25 7.47 5.34 5.26
N HIS A 26 8.59 4.85 4.75
CA HIS A 26 9.59 5.69 4.08
C HIS A 26 9.40 5.78 2.57
N LEU A 27 8.37 5.15 2.03
CA LEU A 27 8.06 5.24 0.61
C LEU A 27 7.18 6.47 0.34
N ASN A 28 7.16 6.92 -0.91
CA ASN A 28 6.28 8.02 -1.26
C ASN A 28 4.82 7.58 -1.27
N TYR A 29 3.92 8.55 -1.45
CA TYR A 29 2.47 8.33 -1.37
C TYR A 29 1.99 7.24 -2.32
N CYS A 30 2.35 7.33 -3.59
CA CYS A 30 1.86 6.37 -4.58
C CYS A 30 2.35 4.96 -4.33
N ARG A 31 3.64 4.82 -3.99
CA ARG A 31 4.20 3.49 -3.70
C ARG A 31 3.61 2.91 -2.43
N SER A 32 3.51 3.72 -1.38
CA SER A 32 2.91 3.28 -0.13
C SER A 32 1.48 2.80 -0.32
N ASN A 33 0.67 3.58 -1.04
CA ASN A 33 -0.72 3.23 -1.26
C ASN A 33 -0.87 2.02 -2.17
N ALA A 34 -0.04 1.89 -3.20
CA ALA A 34 -0.07 0.71 -4.06
C ALA A 34 0.14 -0.55 -3.24
N ILE A 35 1.14 -0.56 -2.38
CA ILE A 35 1.44 -1.72 -1.54
C ILE A 35 0.30 -1.98 -0.56
N LYS A 36 -0.24 -0.93 0.07
CA LYS A 36 -1.37 -1.07 1.00
C LYS A 36 -2.57 -1.72 0.32
N TYR A 37 -2.93 -1.24 -0.87
CA TYR A 37 -4.09 -1.78 -1.58
C TYR A 37 -3.87 -3.23 -1.99
N ILE A 38 -2.66 -3.57 -2.46
CA ILE A 38 -2.34 -4.95 -2.83
C ILE A 38 -2.40 -5.84 -1.58
N PHE A 39 -1.80 -5.39 -0.49
CA PHE A 39 -1.71 -6.16 0.75
C PHE A 39 -3.10 -6.50 1.32
N ARG A 40 -4.01 -5.54 1.29
CA ARG A 40 -5.32 -5.73 1.91
C ARG A 40 -6.41 -6.18 0.93
N ALA A 41 -6.09 -6.32 -0.36
CA ALA A 41 -7.09 -6.66 -1.36
C ALA A 41 -7.84 -7.93 -0.97
N GLY A 42 -9.16 -7.82 -0.80
CA GLY A 42 -10.01 -8.93 -0.42
C GLY A 42 -9.94 -9.36 1.04
N CYS A 43 -9.04 -8.76 1.85
CA CYS A 43 -8.87 -9.19 3.23
C CYS A 43 -10.06 -8.84 4.11
N LYS A 44 -10.60 -7.64 3.95
CA LYS A 44 -11.71 -7.17 4.76
C LYS A 44 -13.05 -7.51 4.11
N ASP A 45 -13.12 -7.37 2.81
CA ASP A 45 -14.33 -7.61 2.04
C ASP A 45 -13.93 -8.22 0.70
N PRO A 46 -14.11 -9.54 0.52
CA PRO A 46 -13.72 -10.19 -0.73
C PRO A 46 -14.38 -9.58 -1.96
N ALA A 47 -15.56 -8.98 -1.82
CA ALA A 47 -16.26 -8.36 -2.94
C ALA A 47 -15.52 -7.12 -3.45
N LYS A 48 -14.60 -6.56 -2.66
CA LYS A 48 -13.85 -5.36 -3.03
C LYS A 48 -12.42 -5.67 -3.45
N GLU A 49 -12.08 -6.93 -3.60
CA GLU A 49 -10.72 -7.32 -3.98
C GLU A 49 -10.30 -6.70 -5.30
N MET A 50 -11.14 -6.82 -6.32
CA MET A 50 -10.85 -6.24 -7.65
C MET A 50 -10.71 -4.73 -7.56
N GLN A 51 -11.59 -4.08 -6.80
CA GLN A 51 -11.55 -2.63 -6.62
C GLN A 51 -10.23 -2.19 -6.00
N ASP A 52 -9.78 -2.89 -4.97
CA ASP A 52 -8.52 -2.57 -4.30
C ASP A 52 -7.33 -2.76 -5.23
N LEU A 53 -7.35 -3.83 -6.04
CA LEU A 53 -6.27 -4.06 -7.00
C LEU A 53 -6.24 -2.98 -8.07
N LYS A 54 -7.41 -2.50 -8.50
CA LYS A 54 -7.47 -1.39 -9.47
C LYS A 54 -6.97 -0.08 -8.87
N LYS A 55 -7.20 0.14 -7.58
CA LYS A 55 -6.66 1.31 -6.89
C LYS A 55 -5.13 1.24 -6.82
N ALA A 56 -4.59 0.05 -6.56
CA ALA A 56 -3.14 -0.16 -6.58
C ALA A 56 -2.59 0.13 -7.98
N GLN A 57 -3.25 -0.35 -9.00
CA GLN A 57 -2.85 -0.12 -10.39
C GLN A 57 -2.82 1.38 -10.71
N TRP A 58 -3.84 2.11 -10.27
CA TRP A 58 -3.88 3.56 -10.47
C TRP A 58 -2.68 4.25 -9.81
N CYS A 59 -2.35 3.84 -8.60
CA CYS A 59 -1.21 4.42 -7.89
C CYS A 59 0.11 4.14 -8.61
N ILE A 60 0.27 2.92 -9.11
CA ILE A 60 1.47 2.53 -9.86
C ILE A 60 1.58 3.35 -11.16
N ASN A 61 0.48 3.48 -11.88
CA ASN A 61 0.47 4.25 -13.13
C ASN A 61 0.77 5.72 -12.87
N LYS A 62 0.24 6.27 -11.77
CA LYS A 62 0.51 7.65 -11.40
C LYS A 62 1.99 7.86 -11.09
N GLU A 63 2.59 6.92 -10.39
CA GLU A 63 4.01 6.98 -10.06
C GLU A 63 4.87 6.97 -11.33
N ILE A 64 4.55 6.06 -12.24
CA ILE A 64 5.26 5.96 -13.52
C ILE A 64 5.15 7.27 -14.29
N TYR A 65 3.94 7.82 -14.37
CA TYR A 65 3.71 9.09 -15.05
C TYR A 65 4.57 10.20 -14.47
N MET A 66 4.60 10.30 -13.14
CA MET A 66 5.35 11.38 -12.49
C MET A 66 6.85 11.22 -12.67
N LEU A 67 7.35 9.99 -12.68
CA LEU A 67 8.76 9.74 -12.98
C LEU A 67 9.10 10.13 -14.42
N GLU A 68 8.22 9.79 -15.36
CA GLU A 68 8.41 10.15 -16.77
C GLU A 68 8.43 11.66 -16.98
N GLN A 69 7.66 12.39 -16.15
CA GLN A 69 7.63 13.85 -16.22
C GLN A 69 8.76 14.51 -15.44
N GLY A 70 9.59 13.73 -14.75
CA GLY A 70 10.64 14.28 -13.91
C GLY A 70 10.12 15.07 -12.72
N ARG A 71 8.92 14.73 -12.24
CA ARG A 71 8.23 15.51 -11.21
C ARG A 71 8.49 15.01 -9.80
N ILE A 72 9.09 13.84 -9.64
CA ILE A 72 9.45 13.27 -8.34
C ILE A 72 10.86 12.70 -8.40
N LEU A 73 11.49 12.62 -7.23
CA LEU A 73 12.80 12.01 -7.10
C LEU A 73 12.66 10.49 -7.04
N ARG A 74 13.68 9.80 -7.57
CA ARG A 74 13.69 8.35 -7.49
C ARG A 74 13.78 7.89 -6.05
N GLN A 75 13.07 6.81 -5.76
CA GLN A 75 13.21 6.13 -4.48
C GLN A 75 14.50 5.34 -4.46
N PRO A 76 15.22 5.34 -3.32
CA PRO A 76 16.44 4.58 -3.18
C PRO A 76 16.23 3.08 -3.22
#